data_e26e3f9d93b1ff19301607fb837d1e1d
#
_entry.id   e26e3f9d93b1ff19301607fb837d1e1d
#
_cell.length_a   1.000
_cell.length_b   1.000
_cell.length_c   1.000
_cell.angle_alpha   90.00
_cell.angle_beta   90.00
_cell.angle_gamma   90.00
#
_symmetry.space_group_name_H-M   'P 1'
#
loop_
_entity.id
_entity.type
_entity.pdbx_description
1 polymer ?
#
loop_
_entity_poly.entity_id
_entity_poly.type
_entity_poly.pdbx_seq_one_letter_code
_entity_poly.pdbx_strand_id
1 'polypeptide(L)'
;MAETHFTSEIEEISMDGFQVVSGEYFARRAGYFSPACKIWSGGITFNKAALTALNNCERVRIEIHPQKKGVLLVPVTIKDKDGILWRKNIKEYVPRRIECVRFSSRLYEMWGWDTGCVYRALGRVVTVDDKVMLLFDFNSPEQWRSKEKQGRNG
;
A
#
# COMPACT_ATOMS: atom_id res chain seq x y z
N MET A 1 13.30 28.36 -40.36
CA MET A 1 11.88 28.13 -40.54
C MET A 1 11.22 27.64 -39.30
N ALA A 2 11.66 26.54 -38.75
CA ALA A 2 11.04 26.01 -37.54
C ALA A 2 11.14 26.99 -36.38
N GLU A 3 12.25 27.67 -36.25
CA GLU A 3 12.44 28.63 -35.17
C GLU A 3 11.46 29.78 -35.22
N THR A 4 11.19 30.24 -36.44
CA THR A 4 10.27 31.35 -36.63
C THR A 4 8.87 30.96 -36.22
N HIS A 5 8.48 29.72 -36.50
CA HIS A 5 7.18 29.20 -36.14
C HIS A 5 6.98 29.12 -34.63
N PHE A 6 8.03 28.69 -33.93
CA PHE A 6 7.92 28.57 -32.48
C PHE A 6 7.62 29.91 -31.82
N THR A 7 8.30 30.95 -32.26
CA THR A 7 8.12 32.23 -31.61
C THR A 7 6.79 32.86 -31.94
N SER A 8 6.25 32.59 -33.13
CA SER A 8 4.99 33.22 -33.56
C SER A 8 3.78 32.40 -33.13
N GLU A 9 3.97 31.20 -32.65
CA GLU A 9 2.86 30.34 -32.30
C GLU A 9 2.65 30.13 -30.81
N ILE A 10 3.23 31.01 -30.00
CA ILE A 10 3.00 30.98 -28.57
C ILE A 10 1.55 31.38 -28.32
N GLU A 11 0.77 30.51 -27.72
CA GLU A 11 -0.60 30.83 -27.44
C GLU A 11 -0.82 31.01 -25.94
N GLU A 12 -1.80 31.82 -25.62
CA GLU A 12 -2.21 31.96 -24.23
C GLU A 12 -3.31 30.96 -23.94
N ILE A 13 -3.24 30.35 -22.76
CA ILE A 13 -4.26 29.41 -22.32
C ILE A 13 -4.85 29.89 -21.01
N SER A 14 -6.05 29.41 -20.72
CA SER A 14 -6.67 29.63 -19.43
C SER A 14 -6.14 28.62 -18.42
N MET A 15 -5.88 29.06 -17.21
CA MET A 15 -5.45 28.16 -16.14
C MET A 15 -6.63 27.54 -15.41
N ASP A 16 -7.85 27.87 -15.82
CA ASP A 16 -9.03 27.31 -15.16
C ASP A 16 -9.06 25.79 -15.28
N GLY A 17 -9.34 25.14 -14.19
CA GLY A 17 -9.43 23.68 -14.16
C GLY A 17 -8.12 22.96 -13.87
N PHE A 18 -6.99 23.64 -13.99
CA PHE A 18 -5.72 23.04 -13.62
C PHE A 18 -5.56 23.04 -12.11
N GLN A 19 -5.02 21.96 -11.59
CA GLN A 19 -4.78 21.81 -10.16
C GLN A 19 -3.30 21.59 -9.91
N VAL A 20 -2.80 22.15 -8.83
CA VAL A 20 -1.41 21.95 -8.44
C VAL A 20 -1.25 20.53 -7.92
N VAL A 21 -0.26 19.82 -8.42
CA VAL A 21 0.13 18.53 -7.88
C VAL A 21 1.20 18.79 -6.84
N SER A 22 0.97 18.29 -5.62
CA SER A 22 1.93 18.51 -4.54
C SER A 22 3.30 17.96 -4.95
N GLY A 23 4.36 18.74 -4.67
CA GLY A 23 5.72 18.28 -4.92
C GLY A 23 6.08 17.01 -4.17
N GLU A 24 5.37 16.71 -3.12
CA GLU A 24 5.58 15.49 -2.35
C GLU A 24 5.39 14.22 -3.17
N TYR A 25 4.50 14.28 -4.17
CA TYR A 25 4.28 13.12 -5.05
C TYR A 25 5.53 12.75 -5.86
N PHE A 26 6.41 13.72 -6.07
CA PHE A 26 7.60 13.50 -6.88
C PHE A 26 8.84 13.27 -6.02
N ALA A 27 8.71 13.34 -4.71
CA ALA A 27 9.81 13.10 -3.80
C ALA A 27 10.19 11.63 -3.86
N ARG A 28 11.49 11.36 -3.63
CA ARG A 28 12.01 10.00 -3.62
C ARG A 28 11.25 9.08 -2.67
N ARG A 29 10.76 9.65 -1.57
CA ARG A 29 10.04 8.90 -0.54
C ARG A 29 8.55 9.21 -0.53
N ALA A 30 8.01 9.56 -1.68
CA ALA A 30 6.59 9.92 -1.76
C ALA A 30 5.68 8.82 -1.20
N GLY A 31 6.07 7.56 -1.40
CA GLY A 31 5.29 6.44 -0.87
C GLY A 31 5.24 6.36 0.64
N TYR A 32 6.11 7.07 1.34
CA TYR A 32 6.09 7.10 2.80
C TYR A 32 4.97 7.97 3.36
N PHE A 33 4.41 8.85 2.56
CA PHE A 33 3.36 9.74 3.03
C PHE A 33 1.98 9.09 3.00
N SER A 34 1.86 7.98 2.31
CA SER A 34 0.58 7.28 2.21
C SER A 34 0.73 5.86 2.74
N PRO A 35 -0.23 5.40 3.54
CA PRO A 35 -0.24 4.00 3.93
C PRO A 35 -0.24 3.10 2.72
N ALA A 36 0.54 2.03 2.77
CA ALA A 36 0.64 1.08 1.68
C ALA A 36 0.73 -0.34 2.22
N CYS A 37 0.13 -1.25 1.49
CA CYS A 37 0.13 -2.68 1.79
C CYS A 37 0.69 -3.41 0.60
N LYS A 38 1.69 -4.27 0.83
CA LYS A 38 2.30 -5.08 -0.21
C LYS A 38 2.11 -6.54 0.13
N ILE A 39 1.65 -7.31 -0.84
CA ILE A 39 1.42 -8.75 -0.69
C ILE A 39 2.23 -9.48 -1.72
N TRP A 40 3.01 -10.45 -1.26
CA TRP A 40 3.79 -11.33 -2.13
C TRP A 40 3.45 -12.78 -1.77
N SER A 41 3.99 -13.72 -2.51
CA SER A 41 3.66 -15.13 -2.28
C SER A 41 4.04 -15.64 -0.89
N GLY A 42 4.92 -14.95 -0.21
CA GLY A 42 5.39 -15.34 1.11
C GLY A 42 4.73 -14.62 2.27
N GLY A 43 3.91 -13.60 2.05
CA GLY A 43 3.30 -12.89 3.15
C GLY A 43 2.76 -11.51 2.80
N ILE A 44 2.72 -10.65 3.81
CA ILE A 44 2.15 -9.31 3.70
C ILE A 44 3.01 -8.34 4.52
N THR A 45 3.12 -7.12 4.03
CA THR A 45 3.83 -6.09 4.77
C THR A 45 3.18 -4.72 4.56
N PHE A 46 3.44 -3.83 5.49
CA PHE A 46 2.90 -2.48 5.48
C PHE A 46 4.06 -1.49 5.65
N ASN A 47 3.86 -0.27 5.22
CA ASN A 47 4.90 0.74 5.37
C ASN A 47 4.74 1.51 6.68
N LYS A 48 5.72 2.38 6.97
CA LYS A 48 5.70 3.17 8.19
C LYS A 48 4.51 4.11 8.26
N ALA A 49 4.06 4.63 7.12
CA ALA A 49 2.90 5.52 7.09
C ALA A 49 1.64 4.80 7.58
N ALA A 50 1.50 3.50 7.29
CA ALA A 50 0.38 2.71 7.79
C ALA A 50 0.45 2.61 9.32
N LEU A 51 1.63 2.34 9.84
CA LEU A 51 1.85 2.24 11.28
C LEU A 51 1.52 3.55 11.97
N THR A 52 2.00 4.66 11.43
CA THR A 52 1.75 6.00 11.97
C THR A 52 0.26 6.33 11.93
N ALA A 53 -0.41 5.97 10.86
CA ALA A 53 -1.84 6.25 10.71
C ALA A 53 -2.68 5.58 11.78
N LEU A 54 -2.22 4.47 12.32
CA LEU A 54 -2.89 3.76 13.41
C LEU A 54 -2.20 3.99 14.77
N ASN A 55 -1.53 5.15 14.91
CA ASN A 55 -0.90 5.59 16.15
C ASN A 55 0.13 4.60 16.69
N ASN A 56 0.86 3.96 15.79
CA ASN A 56 1.91 3.00 16.14
C ASN A 56 1.40 1.89 17.06
N CYS A 57 0.14 1.46 16.90
CA CYS A 57 -0.42 0.39 17.71
C CYS A 57 0.41 -0.88 17.54
N GLU A 58 0.45 -1.68 18.58
CA GLU A 58 1.27 -2.87 18.58
C GLU A 58 0.68 -4.00 17.76
N ARG A 59 -0.63 -4.15 17.79
CA ARG A 59 -1.33 -5.28 17.18
C ARG A 59 -2.48 -4.82 16.32
N VAL A 60 -2.69 -5.56 15.22
CA VAL A 60 -3.82 -5.35 14.34
C VAL A 60 -4.46 -6.69 14.02
N ARG A 61 -5.75 -6.64 13.73
CA ARG A 61 -6.46 -7.76 13.13
C ARG A 61 -6.61 -7.44 11.64
N ILE A 62 -6.31 -8.41 10.79
CA ILE A 62 -6.45 -8.27 9.34
C ILE A 62 -7.77 -8.90 8.94
N GLU A 63 -8.60 -8.11 8.24
CA GLU A 63 -9.86 -8.62 7.70
C GLU A 63 -9.83 -8.48 6.18
N ILE A 64 -10.38 -9.46 5.50
CA ILE A 64 -10.38 -9.52 4.05
C ILE A 64 -11.82 -9.54 3.54
N HIS A 65 -12.09 -8.71 2.54
CA HIS A 65 -13.38 -8.78 1.83
C HIS A 65 -13.15 -9.53 0.52
N PRO A 66 -13.61 -10.79 0.43
CA PRO A 66 -13.28 -11.61 -0.75
C PRO A 66 -13.77 -11.02 -2.07
N GLN A 67 -15.00 -10.52 -2.12
CA GLN A 67 -15.59 -10.02 -3.35
C GLN A 67 -15.08 -8.63 -3.71
N LYS A 68 -14.94 -7.75 -2.73
CA LYS A 68 -14.52 -6.37 -2.96
C LYS A 68 -13.01 -6.19 -2.98
N LYS A 69 -12.26 -7.27 -2.74
CA LYS A 69 -10.79 -7.25 -2.73
C LYS A 69 -10.25 -6.18 -1.81
N GLY A 70 -10.81 -6.10 -0.62
CA GLY A 70 -10.38 -5.15 0.39
C GLY A 70 -9.60 -5.82 1.51
N VAL A 71 -8.60 -5.11 2.01
CA VAL A 71 -7.86 -5.50 3.20
C VAL A 71 -8.09 -4.42 4.25
N LEU A 72 -8.62 -4.81 5.39
CA LEU A 72 -8.93 -3.88 6.48
C LEU A 72 -8.01 -4.19 7.66
N LEU A 73 -7.34 -3.18 8.18
CA LEU A 73 -6.53 -3.29 9.38
C LEU A 73 -7.27 -2.67 10.55
N VAL A 74 -7.51 -3.47 11.56
CA VAL A 74 -8.23 -3.05 12.77
C VAL A 74 -7.27 -3.09 13.96
N PRO A 75 -6.99 -1.93 14.59
CA PRO A 75 -6.17 -1.94 15.82
C PRO A 75 -6.84 -2.76 16.90
N VAL A 76 -6.09 -3.62 17.54
CA VAL A 76 -6.63 -4.48 18.61
C VAL A 76 -5.62 -4.57 19.75
N THR A 77 -6.09 -5.12 20.88
CA THR A 77 -5.23 -5.36 22.04
C THR A 77 -4.80 -6.82 22.05
N ILE A 78 -3.92 -7.14 23.00
CA ILE A 78 -3.44 -8.52 23.16
C ILE A 78 -4.57 -9.50 23.47
N LYS A 79 -5.72 -9.00 23.90
CA LYS A 79 -6.87 -9.85 24.21
C LYS A 79 -7.56 -10.40 22.98
N ASP A 80 -7.34 -9.78 21.82
CA ASP A 80 -7.92 -10.26 20.57
C ASP A 80 -7.10 -11.45 20.08
N LYS A 81 -7.73 -12.62 20.01
CA LYS A 81 -7.01 -13.84 19.60
C LYS A 81 -6.60 -13.82 18.15
N ASP A 82 -7.23 -13.00 17.33
CA ASP A 82 -6.91 -12.89 15.91
C ASP A 82 -5.97 -11.73 15.62
N GLY A 83 -5.52 -11.04 16.66
CA GLY A 83 -4.57 -9.95 16.51
C GLY A 83 -3.16 -10.46 16.26
N ILE A 84 -2.43 -9.74 15.42
CA ILE A 84 -1.05 -10.06 15.12
C ILE A 84 -0.16 -8.88 15.46
N LEU A 85 1.06 -9.19 15.84
CA LEU A 85 2.08 -8.19 16.13
C LEU A 85 2.64 -7.71 14.79
N TRP A 86 2.47 -6.42 14.50
CA TRP A 86 2.84 -5.89 13.18
C TRP A 86 3.92 -4.82 13.23
N ARG A 87 4.47 -4.55 14.37
CA ARG A 87 5.58 -3.59 14.50
C ARG A 87 6.71 -4.14 15.35
N LYS A 88 7.88 -3.56 15.13
CA LYS A 88 9.04 -3.86 15.95
C LYS A 88 9.19 -2.75 17.01
N ASN A 89 9.54 -3.14 18.22
CA ASN A 89 9.80 -2.20 19.32
C ASN A 89 11.29 -1.93 19.41
N ILE A 90 11.79 -1.22 18.43
CA ILE A 90 13.17 -0.78 18.47
C ILE A 90 13.19 0.73 18.60
N LYS A 91 14.34 1.36 18.49
CA LYS A 91 14.51 2.78 18.74
C LYS A 91 13.41 3.63 18.10
N GLU A 92 13.01 3.28 16.88
CA GLU A 92 11.84 3.85 16.22
C GLU A 92 10.93 2.69 15.87
N TYR A 93 9.63 2.89 16.05
CA TYR A 93 8.69 1.85 15.66
C TYR A 93 8.73 1.67 14.14
N VAL A 94 8.96 0.46 13.72
CA VAL A 94 8.98 0.13 12.29
C VAL A 94 8.09 -1.07 12.03
N PRO A 95 7.51 -1.17 10.82
CA PRO A 95 6.66 -2.30 10.48
C PRO A 95 7.45 -3.61 10.46
N ARG A 96 6.78 -4.68 10.85
CA ARG A 96 7.32 -6.03 10.71
C ARG A 96 6.93 -6.60 9.36
N ARG A 97 7.83 -7.38 8.79
CA ARG A 97 7.49 -8.21 7.65
C ARG A 97 6.73 -9.43 8.18
N ILE A 98 5.51 -9.63 7.72
CA ILE A 98 4.68 -10.73 8.21
C ILE A 98 4.73 -11.86 7.20
N GLU A 99 5.51 -12.87 7.51
CA GLU A 99 5.66 -14.03 6.63
C GLU A 99 4.58 -15.04 6.94
N CYS A 100 3.78 -15.37 5.95
CA CYS A 100 2.73 -16.35 6.06
C CYS A 100 2.33 -16.84 4.67
N VAL A 101 2.98 -17.91 4.22
CA VAL A 101 2.71 -18.51 2.92
C VAL A 101 1.26 -18.97 2.82
N ARG A 102 0.73 -19.51 3.90
CA ARG A 102 -0.64 -20.02 3.94
C ARG A 102 -1.66 -18.91 3.64
N PHE A 103 -1.47 -17.75 4.24
CA PHE A 103 -2.35 -16.61 3.99
C PHE A 103 -2.27 -16.16 2.54
N SER A 104 -1.05 -15.98 2.04
CA SER A 104 -0.85 -15.51 0.67
C SER A 104 -1.38 -16.50 -0.35
N SER A 105 -1.15 -17.79 -0.14
CA SER A 105 -1.64 -18.82 -1.08
C SER A 105 -3.16 -18.75 -1.22
N ARG A 106 -3.85 -18.62 -0.10
CA ARG A 106 -5.30 -18.55 -0.13
C ARG A 106 -5.79 -17.26 -0.81
N LEU A 107 -5.13 -16.16 -0.52
CA LEU A 107 -5.51 -14.88 -1.09
C LEU A 107 -5.28 -14.85 -2.60
N TYR A 108 -4.14 -15.34 -3.05
CA TYR A 108 -3.80 -15.41 -4.47
C TYR A 108 -4.81 -16.27 -5.22
N GLU A 109 -5.18 -17.40 -4.63
CA GLU A 109 -6.19 -18.27 -5.23
C GLU A 109 -7.56 -17.57 -5.27
N MET A 110 -7.93 -16.96 -4.16
CA MET A 110 -9.23 -16.30 -4.05
C MET A 110 -9.40 -15.17 -5.05
N TRP A 111 -8.33 -14.39 -5.28
CA TRP A 111 -8.39 -13.22 -6.16
C TRP A 111 -7.84 -13.47 -7.56
N GLY A 112 -7.46 -14.70 -7.86
CA GLY A 112 -6.94 -15.05 -9.19
C GLY A 112 -5.63 -14.39 -9.51
N TRP A 113 -4.78 -14.18 -8.52
CA TRP A 113 -3.51 -13.49 -8.67
C TRP A 113 -2.40 -14.43 -9.15
N ASP A 114 -1.46 -13.85 -9.90
CA ASP A 114 -0.28 -14.57 -10.37
C ASP A 114 0.72 -14.74 -9.23
N THR A 115 1.04 -16.00 -8.90
CA THR A 115 1.95 -16.29 -7.79
C THR A 115 3.37 -15.78 -8.02
N GLY A 116 3.72 -15.48 -9.25
CA GLY A 116 5.03 -14.89 -9.56
C GLY A 116 5.07 -13.38 -9.44
N CYS A 117 3.98 -12.76 -9.03
CA CYS A 117 3.88 -11.32 -8.94
C CYS A 117 3.69 -10.84 -7.51
N VAL A 118 4.05 -9.59 -7.29
CA VAL A 118 3.82 -8.87 -6.05
C VAL A 118 2.76 -7.81 -6.31
N TYR A 119 1.88 -7.60 -5.36
CA TYR A 119 0.78 -6.66 -5.48
C TYR A 119 0.85 -5.63 -4.36
N ARG A 120 0.58 -4.37 -4.69
CA ARG A 120 0.66 -3.27 -3.73
C ARG A 120 -0.52 -2.34 -3.91
N ALA A 121 -1.11 -1.92 -2.81
CA ALA A 121 -2.21 -0.96 -2.83
C ALA A 121 -1.99 0.11 -1.78
N LEU A 122 -2.45 1.31 -2.07
CA LEU A 122 -2.47 2.39 -1.09
C LEU A 122 -3.71 2.27 -0.23
N GLY A 123 -3.61 2.74 1.00
CA GLY A 123 -4.70 2.68 1.95
C GLY A 123 -5.23 4.05 2.29
N ARG A 124 -6.40 4.04 2.89
CA ARG A 124 -7.01 5.25 3.42
C ARG A 124 -7.56 4.98 4.81
N VAL A 125 -7.57 6.02 5.62
CA VAL A 125 -8.12 5.95 6.96
C VAL A 125 -9.65 5.95 6.86
N VAL A 126 -10.28 5.03 7.55
CA VAL A 126 -11.74 4.94 7.63
C VAL A 126 -12.13 4.84 9.10
N THR A 127 -13.37 5.19 9.42
CA THR A 127 -13.88 5.04 10.78
C THR A 127 -15.12 4.19 10.77
N VAL A 128 -15.21 3.30 11.75
CA VAL A 128 -16.37 2.46 11.97
C VAL A 128 -16.66 2.53 13.47
N ASP A 129 -17.84 3.04 13.84
CA ASP A 129 -18.22 3.20 15.25
C ASP A 129 -17.13 3.96 16.04
N ASP A 130 -16.67 5.06 15.46
CA ASP A 130 -15.63 5.93 16.02
C ASP A 130 -14.25 5.28 16.17
N LYS A 131 -14.06 4.08 15.62
CA LYS A 131 -12.77 3.43 15.62
C LYS A 131 -12.05 3.70 14.29
N VAL A 132 -10.78 4.06 14.38
CA VAL A 132 -9.95 4.36 13.22
C VAL A 132 -9.35 3.07 12.69
N MET A 133 -9.48 2.85 11.40
CA MET A 133 -8.99 1.67 10.71
C MET A 133 -8.34 2.08 9.40
N LEU A 134 -7.60 1.17 8.78
CA LEU A 134 -7.05 1.38 7.44
C LEU A 134 -7.67 0.41 6.46
N LEU A 135 -8.11 0.93 5.33
CA LEU A 135 -8.68 0.11 4.26
C LEU A 135 -7.80 0.22 3.02
N PHE A 136 -7.40 -0.92 2.49
CA PHE A 136 -6.61 -1.03 1.25
C PHE A 136 -7.47 -1.70 0.19
N ASP A 137 -7.59 -1.03 -0.96
CA ASP A 137 -8.41 -1.52 -2.08
C ASP A 137 -7.50 -2.15 -3.13
N PHE A 138 -7.63 -3.45 -3.31
CA PHE A 138 -6.82 -4.21 -4.26
C PHE A 138 -7.53 -4.49 -5.59
N ASN A 139 -8.50 -3.67 -5.97
CA ASN A 139 -9.14 -3.81 -7.27
C ASN A 139 -8.25 -3.32 -8.41
N SER A 140 -7.39 -2.35 -8.15
CA SER A 140 -6.46 -1.83 -9.16
C SER A 140 -5.08 -1.65 -8.53
N PRO A 141 -4.44 -2.73 -8.11
CA PRO A 141 -3.16 -2.63 -7.41
C PRO A 141 -2.01 -2.41 -8.39
N GLU A 142 -0.89 -1.92 -7.88
CA GLU A 142 0.35 -2.03 -8.60
C GLU A 142 0.76 -3.50 -8.63
N GLN A 143 1.34 -3.93 -9.72
CA GLN A 143 1.71 -5.32 -9.92
C GLN A 143 3.05 -5.40 -10.62
N TRP A 144 3.94 -6.26 -10.12
CA TRP A 144 5.23 -6.49 -10.79
C TRP A 144 5.72 -7.91 -10.50
N ARG A 145 6.65 -8.37 -11.32
CA ARG A 145 7.24 -9.70 -11.15
C ARG A 145 8.18 -9.72 -9.95
N SER A 146 8.10 -10.79 -9.18
CA SER A 146 8.99 -10.97 -8.05
C SER A 146 10.41 -11.23 -8.53
N LYS A 147 11.36 -10.45 -8.03
CA LYS A 147 12.76 -10.60 -8.40
C LYS A 147 13.46 -11.74 -7.67
N GLU A 148 12.88 -12.19 -6.57
CA GLU A 148 13.50 -13.23 -5.76
C GLU A 148 13.66 -14.54 -6.52
N LYS A 149 12.69 -14.87 -7.36
CA LYS A 149 12.76 -16.12 -8.12
C LYS A 149 13.88 -16.13 -9.13
N GLN A 150 14.23 -14.98 -9.71
CA GLN A 150 15.28 -14.89 -10.69
C GLN A 150 16.66 -15.06 -10.08
N GLY A 151 16.85 -14.55 -8.87
CA GLY A 151 18.12 -14.67 -8.18
C GLY A 151 18.49 -16.09 -7.81
N ARG A 152 17.52 -16.97 -7.72
CA ARG A 152 17.76 -18.33 -7.31
C ARG A 152 18.12 -19.27 -8.42
N ASN A 153 17.92 -18.85 -9.63
CA ASN A 153 18.20 -19.70 -10.78
C ASN A 153 19.64 -19.59 -11.27
N GLY A 154 20.41 -18.85 -10.57
CA GLY A 154 21.81 -18.70 -10.91
C GLY A 154 22.66 -19.86 -10.48
#